data_ab29b26b5d466074cd584b7f9bd50be6
#
_entry.id   ab29b26b5d466074cd584b7f9bd50be6
#
_cell.length_a   1.000
_cell.length_b   1.000
_cell.length_c   1.000
_cell.angle_alpha   90.00
_cell.angle_beta   90.00
_cell.angle_gamma   90.00
#
_symmetry.space_group_name_H-M   'P 1'
#
loop_
_entity.id
_entity.type
_entity.pdbx_description
1 polymer ?
#
loop_
_entity_poly.entity_id
_entity_poly.type
_entity_poly.pdbx_seq_one_letter_code
_entity_poly.pdbx_strand_id
1 'polypeptide(L)'
;KYVKEQLEIPVYYYIAPKVWAWKEYRVKSFKKYVDEMLLILPFEVEFYKKHDYKTHYIGNPTLDAIEARDYKDEKFEDFIAANNLESKPIISIMAGSRKQEISKNLPMMLESLKGFEGYQILILGAPGIDARYYDEYTKGLPVTIVFNQTYRALAQSQAALVTSGTATLETAILNIPQ
;
A
#
# COMPACT_ATOMS: atom_id res chain seq x y z
N LYS A 1 11.83 -3.88 25.70
CA LYS A 1 12.16 -4.34 27.07
C LYS A 1 13.61 -4.04 27.40
N TYR A 2 14.57 -4.67 26.72
CA TYR A 2 16.02 -4.50 27.00
C TYR A 2 16.44 -3.02 27.03
N VAL A 3 16.09 -2.25 26.02
CA VAL A 3 16.44 -0.81 25.89
C VAL A 3 15.92 0.00 27.09
N LYS A 4 14.66 -0.26 27.52
CA LYS A 4 14.05 0.45 28.63
C LYS A 4 14.59 0.03 29.99
N GLU A 5 14.78 -1.27 30.22
CA GLU A 5 15.13 -1.80 31.55
C GLU A 5 16.63 -1.88 31.81
N GLN A 6 17.45 -2.09 30.78
CA GLN A 6 18.91 -2.29 30.95
C GLN A 6 19.72 -1.07 30.51
N LEU A 7 19.24 -0.33 29.52
CA LEU A 7 19.95 0.85 29.03
C LEU A 7 19.35 2.16 29.54
N GLU A 8 18.18 2.10 30.19
CA GLU A 8 17.42 3.26 30.72
C GLU A 8 17.16 4.35 29.68
N ILE A 9 17.10 3.98 28.37
CA ILE A 9 16.89 4.90 27.26
C ILE A 9 15.39 5.05 27.01
N PRO A 10 14.87 6.28 26.80
CA PRO A 10 13.49 6.51 26.39
C PRO A 10 13.15 5.79 25.10
N VAL A 11 11.98 5.13 25.05
CA VAL A 11 11.52 4.34 23.91
C VAL A 11 10.33 5.02 23.27
N TYR A 12 10.50 5.45 22.03
CA TYR A 12 9.46 6.00 21.18
C TYR A 12 9.04 4.97 20.14
N TYR A 13 7.75 4.73 20.01
CA TYR A 13 7.23 3.79 19.03
C TYR A 13 6.45 4.55 17.96
N TYR A 14 7.03 4.65 16.79
CA TYR A 14 6.41 5.27 15.62
C TYR A 14 5.72 4.20 14.77
N ILE A 15 4.46 4.46 14.39
CA ILE A 15 3.54 3.54 13.70
C ILE A 15 3.21 2.33 14.59
N ALA A 16 2.17 2.47 15.40
CA ALA A 16 1.73 1.42 16.31
C ALA A 16 1.44 0.09 15.61
N PRO A 17 1.81 -1.04 16.20
CA PRO A 17 1.38 -2.33 15.69
C PRO A 17 -0.15 -2.47 15.77
N LYS A 18 -0.76 -3.08 14.76
CA LYS A 18 -2.22 -3.28 14.67
C LYS A 18 -2.76 -4.30 15.69
N VAL A 19 -2.43 -4.10 16.97
CA VAL A 19 -2.83 -5.02 18.06
C VAL A 19 -4.32 -4.99 18.35
N TRP A 20 -5.00 -3.94 17.99
CA TRP A 20 -6.45 -3.80 18.06
C TRP A 20 -7.20 -4.84 17.20
N ALA A 21 -6.56 -5.39 16.18
CA ALA A 21 -7.16 -6.38 15.30
C ALA A 21 -7.16 -7.81 15.90
N TRP A 22 -6.16 -8.17 16.72
CA TRP A 22 -6.00 -9.58 17.13
C TRP A 22 -5.11 -9.86 18.35
N LYS A 23 -4.30 -8.90 18.81
CA LYS A 23 -3.33 -9.08 19.93
C LYS A 23 -3.42 -7.98 20.98
N GLU A 24 -4.62 -7.61 21.36
CA GLU A 24 -4.93 -6.53 22.31
C GLU A 24 -4.15 -6.66 23.63
N TYR A 25 -3.93 -7.90 24.12
CA TYR A 25 -3.16 -8.16 25.32
C TYR A 25 -1.74 -7.55 25.33
N ARG A 26 -1.16 -7.27 24.15
CA ARG A 26 0.16 -6.64 24.02
C ARG A 26 0.21 -5.21 24.50
N VAL A 27 -0.93 -4.54 24.61
CA VAL A 27 -1.00 -3.16 25.13
C VAL A 27 -0.36 -3.06 26.52
N LYS A 28 -0.52 -4.10 27.38
CA LYS A 28 0.15 -4.17 28.70
C LYS A 28 1.67 -4.04 28.59
N SER A 29 2.27 -4.66 27.59
CA SER A 29 3.72 -4.57 27.36
C SER A 29 4.11 -3.20 26.84
N PHE A 30 3.30 -2.57 25.99
CA PHE A 30 3.57 -1.22 25.50
C PHE A 30 3.55 -0.20 26.65
N LYS A 31 2.52 -0.23 27.50
CA LYS A 31 2.46 0.62 28.71
C LYS A 31 3.71 0.50 29.59
N LYS A 32 4.32 -0.69 29.64
CA LYS A 32 5.49 -0.93 30.49
C LYS A 32 6.82 -0.51 29.84
N TYR A 33 6.95 -0.63 28.52
CA TYR A 33 8.26 -0.55 27.86
C TYR A 33 8.37 0.55 26.80
N VAL A 34 7.29 1.25 26.51
CA VAL A 34 7.25 2.33 25.52
C VAL A 34 6.82 3.61 26.22
N ASP A 35 7.62 4.63 26.16
CA ASP A 35 7.35 5.92 26.80
C ASP A 35 6.35 6.73 26.00
N GLU A 36 6.51 6.75 24.67
CA GLU A 36 5.63 7.50 23.77
C GLU A 36 5.23 6.63 22.57
N MET A 37 3.94 6.58 22.29
CA MET A 37 3.37 5.87 21.14
C MET A 37 2.79 6.88 20.15
N LEU A 38 3.33 6.90 18.95
CA LEU A 38 2.95 7.79 17.87
C LEU A 38 2.07 7.04 16.86
N LEU A 39 0.81 7.44 16.76
CA LEU A 39 -0.24 6.77 16.01
C LEU A 39 -0.44 7.44 14.64
N ILE A 40 -0.80 6.65 13.65
CA ILE A 40 -1.08 7.12 12.29
C ILE A 40 -2.53 6.94 11.86
N LEU A 41 -3.35 6.23 12.65
CA LEU A 41 -4.78 6.05 12.39
C LEU A 41 -5.60 6.71 13.50
N PRO A 42 -6.57 7.59 13.19
CA PRO A 42 -7.30 8.36 14.21
C PRO A 42 -8.01 7.50 15.25
N PHE A 43 -8.63 6.38 14.84
CA PHE A 43 -9.38 5.49 15.74
C PHE A 43 -8.49 4.77 16.77
N GLU A 44 -7.19 4.66 16.53
CA GLU A 44 -6.24 4.03 17.47
C GLU A 44 -6.15 4.83 18.76
N VAL A 45 -6.35 6.15 18.73
CA VAL A 45 -6.37 7.00 19.93
C VAL A 45 -7.43 6.51 20.92
N GLU A 46 -8.66 6.32 20.44
CA GLU A 46 -9.75 5.82 21.29
C GLU A 46 -9.53 4.38 21.75
N PHE A 47 -8.90 3.55 20.90
CA PHE A 47 -8.51 2.20 21.29
C PHE A 47 -7.53 2.21 22.48
N TYR A 48 -6.43 2.95 22.39
CA TYR A 48 -5.43 3.01 23.46
C TYR A 48 -5.96 3.74 24.71
N LYS A 49 -6.85 4.72 24.56
CA LYS A 49 -7.52 5.38 25.68
C LYS A 49 -8.36 4.42 26.53
N LYS A 50 -9.03 3.43 25.94
CA LYS A 50 -9.74 2.36 26.68
C LYS A 50 -8.83 1.53 27.58
N HIS A 51 -7.54 1.55 27.31
CA HIS A 51 -6.51 0.86 28.11
C HIS A 51 -5.76 1.81 29.05
N ASP A 52 -6.24 3.03 29.28
CA ASP A 52 -5.55 4.06 30.07
C ASP A 52 -4.09 4.28 29.59
N TYR A 53 -3.88 4.25 28.28
CA TYR A 53 -2.56 4.47 27.69
C TYR A 53 -2.60 5.72 26.80
N LYS A 54 -1.88 6.76 27.25
CA LYS A 54 -1.78 8.02 26.51
C LYS A 54 -0.93 7.81 25.27
N THR A 55 -1.46 8.26 24.14
CA THR A 55 -0.81 8.15 22.84
C THR A 55 -0.98 9.46 22.06
N HIS A 56 -0.22 9.64 20.99
CA HIS A 56 -0.25 10.85 20.17
C HIS A 56 -0.58 10.47 18.73
N TYR A 57 -1.66 11.02 18.20
CA TYR A 57 -1.94 10.97 16.76
C TYR A 57 -1.12 12.04 16.05
N ILE A 58 -0.33 11.66 15.07
CA ILE A 58 0.62 12.52 14.38
C ILE A 58 0.38 12.64 12.87
N GLY A 59 -0.73 12.12 12.39
CA GLY A 59 -1.03 12.04 10.95
C GLY A 59 -0.55 10.73 10.32
N ASN A 60 -0.88 10.56 9.05
CA ASN A 60 -0.55 9.35 8.31
C ASN A 60 0.48 9.65 7.22
N PRO A 61 1.70 9.10 7.31
CA PRO A 61 2.76 9.38 6.35
C PRO A 61 2.42 8.91 4.91
N THR A 62 1.51 7.95 4.77
CA THR A 62 1.01 7.55 3.45
C THR A 62 0.21 8.68 2.78
N LEU A 63 -0.60 9.40 3.56
CA LEU A 63 -1.33 10.57 3.06
C LEU A 63 -0.36 11.66 2.61
N ASP A 64 0.62 11.98 3.46
CA ASP A 64 1.63 13.00 3.15
C ASP A 64 2.41 12.64 1.86
N ALA A 65 2.79 11.36 1.70
CA ALA A 65 3.49 10.88 0.51
C ALA A 65 2.62 10.98 -0.76
N ILE A 66 1.32 10.68 -0.64
CA ILE A 66 0.38 10.79 -1.76
C ILE A 66 0.11 12.26 -2.11
N GLU A 67 0.01 13.15 -1.12
CA GLU A 67 -0.19 14.58 -1.35
C GLU A 67 1.05 15.25 -1.94
N ALA A 68 2.23 14.83 -1.54
CA ALA A 68 3.50 15.35 -2.04
C ALA A 68 3.98 14.71 -3.36
N ARG A 69 3.18 13.79 -3.94
CA ARG A 69 3.58 13.07 -5.16
C ARG A 69 3.76 14.00 -6.35
N ASP A 70 4.74 13.70 -7.17
CA ASP A 70 4.89 14.26 -8.49
C ASP A 70 3.68 13.90 -9.38
N TYR A 71 3.45 14.65 -10.42
CA TYR A 71 2.38 14.41 -11.40
C TYR A 71 0.95 14.43 -10.81
N LYS A 72 0.72 15.19 -9.74
CA LYS A 72 -0.59 15.27 -9.06
C LYS A 72 -1.70 15.75 -10.00
N ASP A 73 -1.37 16.70 -10.87
CA ASP A 73 -2.31 17.32 -11.82
C ASP A 73 -2.15 16.77 -13.25
N GLU A 74 -1.49 15.61 -13.39
CA GLU A 74 -1.28 14.97 -14.69
C GLU A 74 -2.61 14.52 -15.30
N LYS A 75 -2.80 14.81 -16.58
CA LYS A 75 -3.94 14.35 -17.34
C LYS A 75 -3.73 12.90 -17.79
N PHE A 76 -4.85 12.21 -18.02
CA PHE A 76 -4.84 10.84 -18.51
C PHE A 76 -4.06 10.70 -19.82
N GLU A 77 -4.26 11.63 -20.75
CA GLU A 77 -3.59 11.66 -22.05
C GLU A 77 -2.07 11.74 -21.94
N ASP A 78 -1.58 12.55 -20.99
CA ASP A 78 -0.14 12.70 -20.76
C ASP A 78 0.46 11.42 -20.17
N PHE A 79 -0.27 10.79 -19.24
CA PHE A 79 0.14 9.53 -18.64
C PHE A 79 0.22 8.39 -19.66
N ILE A 80 -0.82 8.20 -20.48
CA ILE A 80 -0.83 7.14 -21.50
C ILE A 80 0.25 7.36 -22.57
N ALA A 81 0.47 8.60 -23.00
CA ALA A 81 1.54 8.94 -23.92
C ALA A 81 2.93 8.62 -23.35
N ALA A 82 3.20 9.00 -22.09
CA ALA A 82 4.47 8.76 -21.43
C ALA A 82 4.77 7.26 -21.22
N ASN A 83 3.75 6.42 -21.16
CA ASN A 83 3.88 4.98 -20.93
C ASN A 83 3.59 4.10 -22.16
N ASN A 84 3.40 4.71 -23.33
CA ASN A 84 3.03 4.03 -24.59
C ASN A 84 1.77 3.14 -24.41
N LEU A 85 0.77 3.67 -23.73
CA LEU A 85 -0.50 2.98 -23.45
C LEU A 85 -1.55 3.36 -24.50
N GLU A 86 -2.58 2.53 -24.63
CA GLU A 86 -3.74 2.85 -25.48
C GLU A 86 -4.65 3.87 -24.78
N SER A 87 -5.52 4.56 -25.57
CA SER A 87 -6.57 5.41 -25.04
C SER A 87 -7.77 4.59 -24.59
N LYS A 88 -7.53 3.71 -23.59
CA LYS A 88 -8.53 2.86 -22.94
C LYS A 88 -8.50 3.06 -21.43
N PRO A 89 -9.63 2.89 -20.72
CA PRO A 89 -9.61 2.92 -19.27
C PRO A 89 -8.68 1.86 -18.70
N ILE A 90 -8.03 2.17 -17.57
CA ILE A 90 -7.01 1.34 -16.95
C ILE A 90 -7.60 0.56 -15.77
N ILE A 91 -7.32 -0.74 -15.69
CA ILE A 91 -7.39 -1.52 -14.45
C ILE A 91 -5.98 -1.81 -14.01
N SER A 92 -5.60 -1.32 -12.82
CA SER A 92 -4.30 -1.56 -12.25
C SER A 92 -4.26 -2.84 -11.41
N ILE A 93 -3.11 -3.53 -11.40
CA ILE A 93 -2.85 -4.70 -10.57
C ILE A 93 -1.69 -4.41 -9.62
N MET A 94 -1.92 -4.58 -8.31
CA MET A 94 -0.91 -4.58 -7.27
C MET A 94 -0.85 -5.97 -6.63
N ALA A 95 -0.08 -6.87 -7.24
CA ALA A 95 -0.06 -8.30 -6.87
C ALA A 95 0.71 -8.62 -5.57
N GLY A 96 1.36 -7.63 -4.99
CA GLY A 96 2.16 -7.75 -3.77
C GLY A 96 3.56 -7.16 -3.91
N SER A 97 4.28 -7.10 -2.79
CA SER A 97 5.62 -6.52 -2.70
C SER A 97 6.75 -7.56 -2.68
N ARG A 98 6.41 -8.84 -2.56
CA ARG A 98 7.35 -9.96 -2.47
C ARG A 98 7.10 -10.99 -3.56
N LYS A 99 8.16 -11.68 -4.00
CA LYS A 99 8.06 -12.74 -5.02
C LYS A 99 6.99 -13.78 -4.69
N GLN A 100 6.89 -14.23 -3.43
CA GLN A 100 5.88 -15.20 -2.99
C GLN A 100 4.45 -14.66 -3.09
N GLU A 101 4.23 -13.38 -2.86
CA GLU A 101 2.92 -12.75 -3.02
C GLU A 101 2.57 -12.66 -4.51
N ILE A 102 3.50 -12.16 -5.32
CA ILE A 102 3.32 -11.98 -6.76
C ILE A 102 3.04 -13.32 -7.44
N SER A 103 3.86 -14.36 -7.18
CA SER A 103 3.68 -15.69 -7.79
C SER A 103 2.34 -16.33 -7.47
N LYS A 104 1.77 -16.02 -6.31
CA LYS A 104 0.47 -16.56 -5.90
C LYS A 104 -0.70 -15.72 -6.42
N ASN A 105 -0.59 -14.39 -6.35
CA ASN A 105 -1.72 -13.51 -6.58
C ASN A 105 -1.84 -13.08 -8.05
N LEU A 106 -0.72 -12.80 -8.72
CA LEU A 106 -0.74 -12.26 -10.09
C LEU A 106 -1.47 -13.18 -11.08
N PRO A 107 -1.25 -14.50 -11.12
CA PRO A 107 -1.98 -15.37 -12.01
C PRO A 107 -3.49 -15.35 -11.79
N MET A 108 -3.94 -15.31 -10.53
CA MET A 108 -5.36 -15.28 -10.18
C MET A 108 -5.99 -13.93 -10.56
N MET A 109 -5.28 -12.82 -10.35
CA MET A 109 -5.74 -11.48 -10.72
C MET A 109 -5.87 -11.36 -12.24
N LEU A 110 -4.89 -11.84 -13.00
CA LEU A 110 -4.94 -11.86 -14.47
C LEU A 110 -6.09 -12.72 -14.98
N GLU A 111 -6.32 -13.90 -14.39
CA GLU A 111 -7.43 -14.77 -14.74
C GLU A 111 -8.79 -14.11 -14.51
N SER A 112 -8.94 -13.37 -13.40
CA SER A 112 -10.18 -12.67 -13.05
C SER A 112 -10.52 -11.50 -13.99
N LEU A 113 -9.56 -11.02 -14.76
CA LEU A 113 -9.74 -9.94 -15.73
C LEU A 113 -10.01 -10.43 -17.17
N LYS A 114 -10.09 -11.72 -17.38
CA LYS A 114 -10.58 -12.25 -18.66
C LYS A 114 -12.02 -11.77 -18.90
N GLY A 115 -12.28 -11.24 -20.08
CA GLY A 115 -13.58 -10.64 -20.42
C GLY A 115 -13.66 -9.12 -20.21
N PHE A 116 -12.56 -8.48 -19.81
CA PHE A 116 -12.45 -7.04 -19.64
C PHE A 116 -11.70 -6.37 -20.81
N GLU A 117 -11.96 -6.79 -22.05
CA GLU A 117 -11.24 -6.32 -23.26
C GLU A 117 -11.43 -4.80 -23.54
N GLY A 118 -12.46 -4.19 -22.95
CA GLY A 118 -12.66 -2.74 -22.98
C GLY A 118 -11.64 -1.95 -22.14
N TYR A 119 -10.85 -2.63 -21.32
CA TYR A 119 -9.84 -2.05 -20.45
C TYR A 119 -8.43 -2.47 -20.87
N GLN A 120 -7.45 -1.63 -20.56
CA GLN A 120 -6.06 -2.04 -20.59
C GLN A 120 -5.60 -2.40 -19.16
N ILE A 121 -4.82 -3.47 -19.06
CA ILE A 121 -4.35 -3.98 -17.77
C ILE A 121 -2.94 -3.46 -17.51
N LEU A 122 -2.78 -2.77 -16.38
CA LEU A 122 -1.51 -2.18 -15.97
C LEU A 122 -1.02 -2.84 -14.68
N ILE A 123 0.09 -3.55 -14.76
CA ILE A 123 0.71 -4.16 -13.58
C ILE A 123 1.67 -3.14 -12.96
N LEU A 124 1.46 -2.81 -11.70
CA LEU A 124 2.35 -1.93 -10.94
C LEU A 124 3.45 -2.79 -10.31
N GLY A 125 4.62 -2.78 -10.96
CA GLY A 125 5.77 -3.58 -10.56
C GLY A 125 6.30 -3.17 -9.19
N ALA A 126 6.53 -4.16 -8.32
CA ALA A 126 7.02 -3.94 -6.98
C ALA A 126 8.46 -3.43 -6.98
N PRO A 127 8.82 -2.45 -6.13
CA PRO A 127 10.19 -1.98 -5.98
C PRO A 127 11.15 -3.15 -5.66
N GLY A 128 12.28 -3.21 -6.36
CA GLY A 128 13.31 -4.25 -6.14
C GLY A 128 13.00 -5.62 -6.75
N ILE A 129 11.89 -5.78 -7.46
CA ILE A 129 11.61 -6.98 -8.27
C ILE A 129 11.94 -6.68 -9.74
N ASP A 130 12.79 -7.53 -10.32
CA ASP A 130 13.23 -7.40 -11.72
C ASP A 130 12.03 -7.61 -12.66
N ALA A 131 11.96 -6.83 -13.73
CA ALA A 131 10.91 -6.93 -14.76
C ALA A 131 10.77 -8.35 -15.32
N ARG A 132 11.89 -9.04 -15.54
CA ARG A 132 11.93 -10.43 -16.04
C ARG A 132 11.21 -11.42 -15.12
N TYR A 133 11.05 -11.10 -13.84
CA TYR A 133 10.28 -11.94 -12.94
C TYR A 133 8.78 -11.97 -13.29
N TYR A 134 8.29 -10.89 -13.87
CA TYR A 134 6.89 -10.81 -14.31
C TYR A 134 6.65 -11.52 -15.65
N ASP A 135 7.68 -11.67 -16.49
CA ASP A 135 7.56 -12.28 -17.82
C ASP A 135 7.01 -13.71 -17.76
N GLU A 136 7.32 -14.46 -16.69
CA GLU A 136 6.80 -15.81 -16.46
C GLU A 136 5.26 -15.84 -16.42
N TYR A 137 4.64 -14.76 -15.92
CA TYR A 137 3.19 -14.67 -15.70
C TYR A 137 2.47 -13.90 -16.81
N THR A 138 3.18 -13.07 -17.56
CA THR A 138 2.58 -12.11 -18.50
C THR A 138 2.83 -12.43 -19.97
N LYS A 139 3.67 -13.43 -20.26
CA LYS A 139 4.04 -13.81 -21.62
C LYS A 139 2.81 -14.11 -22.48
N GLY A 140 2.67 -13.35 -23.57
CA GLY A 140 1.55 -13.49 -24.53
C GLY A 140 0.23 -12.87 -24.07
N LEU A 141 0.20 -12.16 -22.94
CA LEU A 141 -0.97 -11.41 -22.48
C LEU A 141 -0.86 -9.93 -22.89
N PRO A 142 -1.97 -9.28 -23.21
CA PRO A 142 -2.01 -7.85 -23.55
C PRO A 142 -1.99 -6.99 -22.29
N VAL A 143 -0.88 -7.03 -21.56
CA VAL A 143 -0.69 -6.28 -20.32
C VAL A 143 0.58 -5.44 -20.37
N THR A 144 0.60 -4.31 -19.70
CA THR A 144 1.78 -3.47 -19.55
C THR A 144 2.24 -3.46 -18.11
N ILE A 145 3.55 -3.41 -17.90
CA ILE A 145 4.14 -3.33 -16.56
C ILE A 145 4.84 -1.98 -16.43
N VAL A 146 4.53 -1.24 -15.35
CA VAL A 146 5.23 0.01 -15.02
C VAL A 146 5.89 -0.09 -13.66
N PHE A 147 7.03 0.56 -13.51
CA PHE A 147 7.81 0.58 -12.28
C PHE A 147 7.98 2.01 -11.75
N ASN A 148 8.07 2.15 -10.43
CA ASN A 148 8.30 3.43 -9.75
C ASN A 148 7.26 4.52 -10.06
N GLN A 149 6.05 4.13 -10.46
CA GLN A 149 4.95 5.04 -10.83
C GLN A 149 3.64 4.69 -10.12
N THR A 150 3.69 4.03 -8.96
CA THR A 150 2.49 3.47 -8.30
C THR A 150 1.39 4.51 -8.13
N TYR A 151 1.64 5.63 -7.48
CA TYR A 151 0.61 6.64 -7.23
C TYR A 151 0.17 7.36 -8.51
N ARG A 152 1.11 7.56 -9.43
CA ARG A 152 0.84 8.14 -10.75
C ARG A 152 -0.12 7.25 -11.55
N ALA A 153 0.16 5.96 -11.63
CA ALA A 153 -0.65 4.98 -12.36
C ALA A 153 -2.01 4.75 -11.68
N LEU A 154 -2.04 4.60 -10.35
CA LEU A 154 -3.30 4.48 -9.63
C LEU A 154 -4.22 5.67 -9.84
N ALA A 155 -3.68 6.90 -9.80
CA ALA A 155 -4.48 8.12 -10.01
C ALA A 155 -5.16 8.17 -11.40
N GLN A 156 -4.64 7.44 -12.38
CA GLN A 156 -5.19 7.33 -13.72
C GLN A 156 -6.03 6.06 -13.95
N SER A 157 -6.17 5.23 -12.91
CA SER A 157 -6.89 3.96 -13.00
C SER A 157 -8.38 4.14 -12.70
N GLN A 158 -9.23 3.40 -13.41
CA GLN A 158 -10.65 3.34 -13.12
C GLN A 158 -10.99 2.36 -11.99
N ALA A 159 -10.18 1.34 -11.83
CA ALA A 159 -10.25 0.36 -10.74
C ALA A 159 -8.88 -0.28 -10.50
N ALA A 160 -8.73 -0.96 -9.38
CA ALA A 160 -7.51 -1.71 -9.07
C ALA A 160 -7.80 -3.05 -8.42
N LEU A 161 -7.03 -4.09 -8.78
CA LEU A 161 -6.93 -5.32 -8.02
C LEU A 161 -5.73 -5.23 -7.10
N VAL A 162 -5.96 -5.31 -5.79
CA VAL A 162 -4.94 -4.99 -4.79
C VAL A 162 -4.76 -6.14 -3.79
N THR A 163 -3.52 -6.57 -3.60
CA THR A 163 -3.19 -7.47 -2.49
C THR A 163 -3.32 -6.74 -1.17
N SER A 164 -4.01 -7.36 -0.21
CA SER A 164 -4.24 -6.80 1.13
C SER A 164 -2.94 -6.36 1.81
N GLY A 165 -2.93 -5.14 2.32
CA GLY A 165 -1.78 -4.52 2.98
C GLY A 165 -1.86 -3.01 2.96
N THR A 166 -0.73 -2.32 2.98
CA THR A 166 -0.65 -0.86 2.88
C THR A 166 -1.22 -0.35 1.55
N ALA A 167 -1.07 -1.13 0.48
CA ALA A 167 -1.55 -0.81 -0.84
C ALA A 167 -3.06 -0.55 -0.91
N THR A 168 -3.87 -1.25 -0.09
CA THR A 168 -5.32 -1.00 -0.02
C THR A 168 -5.63 0.38 0.54
N LEU A 169 -4.87 0.84 1.51
CA LEU A 169 -5.02 2.19 2.06
C LEU A 169 -4.59 3.26 1.04
N GLU A 170 -3.49 3.03 0.35
CA GLU A 170 -3.00 3.92 -0.71
C GLU A 170 -4.03 4.08 -1.83
N THR A 171 -4.60 2.98 -2.29
CA THR A 171 -5.64 2.96 -3.31
C THR A 171 -6.91 3.69 -2.85
N ALA A 172 -7.32 3.48 -1.59
CA ALA A 172 -8.48 4.15 -1.00
C ALA A 172 -8.27 5.67 -0.84
N ILE A 173 -7.08 6.11 -0.43
CA ILE A 173 -6.74 7.54 -0.32
C ILE A 173 -6.81 8.22 -1.71
N LEU A 174 -6.41 7.53 -2.76
CA LEU A 174 -6.54 8.00 -4.14
C LEU A 174 -7.97 7.91 -4.68
N ASN A 175 -8.91 7.41 -3.87
CA ASN A 175 -10.32 7.24 -4.23
C ASN A 175 -10.55 6.33 -5.44
N ILE A 176 -9.74 5.29 -5.59
CA ILE A 176 -9.86 4.31 -6.67
C ILE A 176 -10.62 3.07 -6.16
N PRO A 177 -11.68 2.63 -6.86
CA PRO A 177 -12.38 1.38 -6.57
C PRO A 177 -11.42 0.18 -6.58
N GLN A 178 -11.59 -0.75 -5.58
CA GLN A 178 -10.69 -1.90 -5.45
C GLN A 178 -11.42 -3.18 -4.99
#